data_638d3032c8fdece5504567e7027567a7
#
_entry.id   638d3032c8fdece5504567e7027567a7
#
_cell.length_a   1.000
_cell.length_b   1.000
_cell.length_c   1.000
_cell.angle_alpha   90.00
_cell.angle_beta   90.00
_cell.angle_gamma   90.00
#
_symmetry.space_group_name_H-M   'P 1'
#
loop_
_entity.id
_entity.type
_entity.pdbx_description
1 polymer ?
#
loop_
_entity_poly.entity_id
_entity_poly.type
_entity_poly.pdbx_seq_one_letter_code
_entity_poly.pdbx_strand_id
1 'polypeptide(L)'
;RLAKTAFQLMGAKKDVVQMCTTKSLEEQKRIWDTRVRKTIINEALIRVFLSNPAFLWNALGVPMNQFNMFKNEGVSVEQFAVDTLDPIPARSLMSTDNYHYRLTLMGNYSRESCPLYLKEDAFNALRADNGKALDCFRLHTDAIVTVLRGLQDGSLTRAILMDHMDWFDPIDDSVPIPTLEAARNENDKSVADLDREVVEIARVIAKGGAVFWRSAAKYPWYSKRFELAGFKVAPVHIRETGKPIDNVNMYASFYKAVRL
;
A
#
# COMPACT_ATOMS: atom_id res chain seq x y z
N ARG A 1 -6.66 -18.25 4.81
CA ARG A 1 -7.54 -19.43 4.79
C ARG A 1 -8.76 -19.22 3.91
N LEU A 2 -9.47 -18.08 4.00
CA LEU A 2 -10.67 -17.75 3.21
C LEU A 2 -10.45 -17.87 1.69
N ALA A 3 -9.42 -17.23 1.13
CA ALA A 3 -9.12 -17.29 -0.30
C ALA A 3 -8.92 -18.75 -0.79
N LYS A 4 -8.19 -19.56 -0.02
CA LYS A 4 -7.94 -20.98 -0.33
C LYS A 4 -9.23 -21.80 -0.39
N THR A 5 -10.15 -21.56 0.54
CA THR A 5 -11.47 -22.22 0.59
C THR A 5 -12.33 -21.73 -0.57
N ALA A 6 -12.33 -20.43 -0.88
CA ALA A 6 -13.06 -19.88 -2.02
C ALA A 6 -12.60 -20.49 -3.35
N PHE A 7 -11.27 -20.55 -3.61
CA PHE A 7 -10.75 -21.21 -4.82
C PHE A 7 -11.07 -22.71 -4.88
N GLN A 8 -11.15 -23.37 -3.74
CA GLN A 8 -11.53 -24.79 -3.69
C GLN A 8 -13.00 -24.97 -4.07
N LEU A 9 -13.89 -24.14 -3.53
CA LEU A 9 -15.32 -24.16 -3.84
C LEU A 9 -15.60 -23.82 -5.31
N MET A 10 -14.81 -22.91 -5.89
CA MET A 10 -14.93 -22.50 -7.29
C MET A 10 -14.18 -23.43 -8.27
N GLY A 11 -13.58 -24.52 -7.81
CA GLY A 11 -12.84 -25.46 -8.66
C GLY A 11 -11.50 -24.97 -9.21
N ALA A 12 -11.09 -23.74 -8.86
CA ALA A 12 -9.88 -23.09 -9.41
C ALA A 12 -8.56 -23.44 -8.68
N LYS A 13 -8.63 -24.22 -7.59
CA LYS A 13 -7.46 -24.51 -6.75
C LYS A 13 -6.27 -25.09 -7.52
N LYS A 14 -6.53 -26.04 -8.43
CA LYS A 14 -5.45 -26.68 -9.23
C LYS A 14 -4.77 -25.67 -10.15
N ASP A 15 -5.57 -24.82 -10.79
CA ASP A 15 -5.09 -23.80 -11.72
C ASP A 15 -4.27 -22.71 -10.99
N VAL A 16 -4.71 -22.29 -9.81
CA VAL A 16 -3.96 -21.36 -8.95
C VAL A 16 -2.62 -21.96 -8.53
N VAL A 17 -2.60 -23.23 -8.11
CA VAL A 17 -1.34 -23.92 -7.76
C VAL A 17 -0.41 -23.99 -8.96
N GLN A 18 -0.90 -24.41 -10.13
CA GLN A 18 -0.11 -24.48 -11.36
C GLN A 18 0.44 -23.10 -11.73
N MET A 19 -0.38 -22.05 -11.69
CA MET A 19 0.01 -20.67 -11.96
C MET A 19 1.12 -20.18 -11.02
N CYS A 20 1.02 -20.47 -9.72
CA CYS A 20 2.00 -20.04 -8.71
C CYS A 20 3.27 -20.88 -8.67
N THR A 21 3.35 -22.01 -9.39
CA THR A 21 4.50 -22.92 -9.37
C THR A 21 5.21 -23.05 -10.71
N THR A 22 4.59 -22.63 -11.82
CA THR A 22 5.23 -22.62 -13.15
C THR A 22 6.49 -21.75 -13.16
N LYS A 23 7.47 -22.14 -13.98
CA LYS A 23 8.71 -21.40 -14.23
C LYS A 23 8.65 -20.57 -15.52
N SER A 24 7.53 -20.62 -16.25
CA SER A 24 7.30 -19.87 -17.48
C SER A 24 6.32 -18.73 -17.24
N LEU A 25 6.73 -17.50 -17.57
CA LEU A 25 5.88 -16.32 -17.50
C LEU A 25 4.70 -16.39 -18.50
N GLU A 26 4.96 -16.95 -19.69
CA GLU A 26 3.93 -17.15 -20.69
C GLU A 26 2.86 -18.16 -20.23
N GLU A 27 3.29 -19.27 -19.64
CA GLU A 27 2.38 -20.27 -19.08
C GLU A 27 1.59 -19.70 -17.89
N GLN A 28 2.24 -18.93 -17.01
CA GLN A 28 1.57 -18.23 -15.91
C GLN A 28 0.47 -17.30 -16.43
N LYS A 29 0.79 -16.48 -17.42
CA LYS A 29 -0.17 -15.58 -18.07
C LYS A 29 -1.31 -16.36 -18.73
N ARG A 30 -0.99 -17.43 -19.48
CA ARG A 30 -1.98 -18.27 -20.14
C ARG A 30 -2.99 -18.87 -19.13
N ILE A 31 -2.50 -19.39 -17.99
CA ILE A 31 -3.36 -19.94 -16.93
C ILE A 31 -4.24 -18.83 -16.34
N TRP A 32 -3.67 -17.65 -16.12
CA TRP A 32 -4.44 -16.48 -15.67
C TRP A 32 -5.58 -16.18 -16.63
N ASP A 33 -5.27 -15.89 -17.88
CA ASP A 33 -6.22 -15.43 -18.89
C ASP A 33 -7.35 -16.44 -19.14
N THR A 34 -7.02 -17.73 -19.18
CA THR A 34 -7.98 -18.79 -19.60
C THR A 34 -8.77 -19.40 -18.46
N ARG A 35 -8.25 -19.39 -17.21
CA ARG A 35 -8.80 -20.15 -16.10
C ARG A 35 -9.04 -19.35 -14.83
N VAL A 36 -8.00 -18.67 -14.31
CA VAL A 36 -8.04 -18.05 -12.97
C VAL A 36 -8.76 -16.71 -13.00
N ARG A 37 -8.55 -15.89 -14.02
CA ARG A 37 -9.13 -14.55 -14.15
C ARG A 37 -10.65 -14.54 -14.00
N LYS A 38 -11.33 -15.41 -14.71
CA LYS A 38 -12.80 -15.52 -14.70
C LYS A 38 -13.38 -15.87 -13.32
N THR A 39 -12.55 -16.50 -12.48
CA THR A 39 -12.96 -16.87 -11.13
C THR A 39 -12.79 -15.70 -10.15
N ILE A 40 -11.75 -14.89 -10.34
CA ILE A 40 -11.41 -13.77 -9.45
C ILE A 40 -12.13 -12.49 -9.89
N ILE A 41 -12.08 -12.17 -11.18
CA ILE A 41 -12.74 -10.99 -11.78
C ILE A 41 -14.10 -11.45 -12.33
N ASN A 42 -15.05 -11.70 -11.42
CA ASN A 42 -16.40 -12.08 -11.74
C ASN A 42 -17.35 -10.95 -11.32
N GLU A 43 -18.05 -10.34 -12.29
CA GLU A 43 -18.97 -9.21 -12.02
C GLU A 43 -19.98 -9.50 -10.91
N ALA A 44 -20.56 -10.70 -10.89
CA ALA A 44 -21.55 -11.05 -9.87
C ALA A 44 -20.94 -11.10 -8.47
N LEU A 45 -19.74 -11.68 -8.32
CA LEU A 45 -19.00 -11.70 -7.05
C LEU A 45 -18.59 -10.29 -6.66
N ILE A 46 -18.03 -9.51 -7.59
CA ILE A 46 -17.65 -8.13 -7.36
C ILE A 46 -18.86 -7.31 -6.87
N ARG A 47 -20.00 -7.41 -7.53
CA ARG A 47 -21.23 -6.71 -7.11
C ARG A 47 -21.70 -7.13 -5.71
N VAL A 48 -21.66 -8.42 -5.39
CA VAL A 48 -22.04 -8.93 -4.06
C VAL A 48 -21.08 -8.41 -2.97
N PHE A 49 -19.76 -8.46 -3.23
CA PHE A 49 -18.76 -7.96 -2.27
C PHE A 49 -18.87 -6.45 -2.06
N LEU A 50 -19.18 -5.70 -3.10
CA LEU A 50 -19.26 -4.23 -3.06
C LEU A 50 -20.58 -3.69 -2.57
N SER A 51 -21.66 -4.49 -2.59
CA SER A 51 -22.96 -4.08 -2.05
C SER A 51 -22.95 -3.97 -0.52
N ASN A 52 -21.90 -4.48 0.14
CA ASN A 52 -21.80 -4.43 1.60
C ASN A 52 -20.47 -3.78 2.06
N PRO A 53 -20.49 -2.46 2.39
CA PRO A 53 -19.30 -1.75 2.90
C PRO A 53 -18.70 -2.38 4.15
N ALA A 54 -19.52 -2.96 5.04
CA ALA A 54 -19.03 -3.65 6.23
C ALA A 54 -18.23 -4.90 5.88
N PHE A 55 -18.54 -5.57 4.78
CA PHE A 55 -17.76 -6.70 4.29
C PHE A 55 -16.37 -6.25 3.80
N LEU A 56 -16.30 -5.15 3.05
CA LEU A 56 -15.02 -4.59 2.58
C LEU A 56 -14.13 -4.22 3.77
N TRP A 57 -14.70 -3.53 4.76
CA TRP A 57 -13.97 -3.16 5.97
C TRP A 57 -13.50 -4.39 6.77
N ASN A 58 -14.43 -5.28 7.09
CA ASN A 58 -14.14 -6.40 8.01
C ASN A 58 -13.36 -7.55 7.35
N ALA A 59 -13.55 -7.80 6.06
CA ALA A 59 -12.94 -8.94 5.37
C ALA A 59 -11.67 -8.60 4.61
N LEU A 60 -11.57 -7.38 4.07
CA LEU A 60 -10.42 -6.95 3.26
C LEU A 60 -9.57 -5.88 3.96
N GLY A 61 -10.03 -5.31 5.06
CA GLY A 61 -9.34 -4.24 5.79
C GLY A 61 -9.20 -2.94 4.97
N VAL A 62 -10.11 -2.71 4.01
CA VAL A 62 -10.09 -1.51 3.16
C VAL A 62 -10.97 -0.43 3.77
N PRO A 63 -10.42 0.71 4.22
CA PRO A 63 -11.21 1.82 4.76
C PRO A 63 -12.08 2.44 3.66
N MET A 64 -13.25 2.92 4.05
CA MET A 64 -14.20 3.53 3.11
C MET A 64 -13.61 4.77 2.43
N ASN A 65 -12.77 5.53 3.14
CA ASN A 65 -12.08 6.68 2.57
C ASN A 65 -11.19 6.28 1.40
N GLN A 66 -10.36 5.25 1.58
CA GLN A 66 -9.51 4.71 0.52
C GLN A 66 -10.35 4.18 -0.67
N PHE A 67 -11.46 3.51 -0.40
CA PHE A 67 -12.40 3.07 -1.42
C PHE A 67 -13.00 4.25 -2.19
N ASN A 68 -13.43 5.30 -1.49
CA ASN A 68 -14.03 6.47 -2.11
C ASN A 68 -13.03 7.26 -2.97
N MET A 69 -11.75 7.24 -2.67
CA MET A 69 -10.73 7.99 -3.40
C MET A 69 -10.68 7.60 -4.88
N PHE A 70 -10.53 6.30 -5.22
CA PHE A 70 -10.52 5.89 -6.62
C PHE A 70 -11.89 5.99 -7.29
N LYS A 71 -12.97 5.81 -6.52
CA LYS A 71 -14.34 5.98 -7.01
C LYS A 71 -14.63 7.42 -7.40
N ASN A 72 -14.16 8.39 -6.63
CA ASN A 72 -14.30 9.81 -6.92
C ASN A 72 -13.52 10.24 -8.18
N GLU A 73 -12.49 9.49 -8.57
CA GLU A 73 -11.78 9.65 -9.84
C GLU A 73 -12.51 8.99 -11.03
N GLY A 74 -13.74 8.49 -10.84
CA GLY A 74 -14.56 7.86 -11.88
C GLY A 74 -14.16 6.42 -12.21
N VAL A 75 -13.29 5.79 -11.42
CA VAL A 75 -12.88 4.41 -11.63
C VAL A 75 -13.91 3.47 -10.99
N SER A 76 -14.47 2.56 -11.78
CA SER A 76 -15.31 1.49 -11.24
C SER A 76 -14.46 0.48 -10.48
N VAL A 77 -15.07 -0.24 -9.53
CA VAL A 77 -14.33 -1.27 -8.78
C VAL A 77 -13.88 -2.42 -9.66
N GLU A 78 -14.67 -2.75 -10.66
CA GLU A 78 -14.30 -3.74 -11.66
C GLU A 78 -13.05 -3.28 -12.44
N GLN A 79 -13.05 -2.03 -12.91
CA GLN A 79 -11.89 -1.46 -13.58
C GLN A 79 -10.68 -1.40 -12.65
N PHE A 80 -10.87 -1.03 -11.39
CA PHE A 80 -9.79 -1.06 -10.40
C PHE A 80 -9.22 -2.47 -10.21
N ALA A 81 -10.08 -3.51 -10.14
CA ALA A 81 -9.64 -4.90 -10.03
C ALA A 81 -8.87 -5.35 -11.29
N VAL A 82 -9.35 -5.00 -12.48
CA VAL A 82 -8.69 -5.28 -13.76
C VAL A 82 -7.33 -4.61 -13.83
N ASP A 83 -7.26 -3.30 -13.55
CA ASP A 83 -5.99 -2.53 -13.59
C ASP A 83 -4.98 -3.00 -12.55
N THR A 84 -5.46 -3.55 -11.44
CA THR A 84 -4.61 -4.08 -10.37
C THR A 84 -4.07 -5.48 -10.69
N LEU A 85 -4.93 -6.39 -11.15
CA LEU A 85 -4.63 -7.82 -11.19
C LEU A 85 -4.10 -8.28 -12.56
N ASP A 86 -4.67 -7.82 -13.67
CA ASP A 86 -4.35 -8.31 -15.01
C ASP A 86 -2.88 -8.11 -15.43
N PRO A 87 -2.20 -7.00 -15.08
CA PRO A 87 -0.81 -6.80 -15.49
C PRO A 87 0.20 -7.72 -14.81
N ILE A 88 -0.11 -8.20 -13.60
CA ILE A 88 0.85 -8.91 -12.74
C ILE A 88 1.27 -10.27 -13.29
N PRO A 89 0.37 -11.16 -13.74
CA PRO A 89 0.74 -12.48 -14.24
C PRO A 89 1.63 -12.46 -15.48
N ALA A 90 1.63 -11.34 -16.23
CA ALA A 90 2.48 -11.14 -17.39
C ALA A 90 3.85 -10.50 -17.06
N ARG A 91 4.06 -10.02 -15.83
CA ARG A 91 5.24 -9.23 -15.47
C ARG A 91 6.22 -9.95 -14.56
N SER A 92 5.74 -10.69 -13.60
CA SER A 92 6.60 -11.30 -12.57
C SER A 92 6.14 -12.70 -12.19
N LEU A 93 7.08 -13.64 -12.11
CA LEU A 93 6.81 -15.02 -11.75
C LEU A 93 6.46 -15.14 -10.26
N MET A 94 5.30 -15.72 -9.98
CA MET A 94 4.88 -16.00 -8.59
C MET A 94 5.70 -17.11 -7.95
N SER A 95 6.37 -17.92 -8.77
CA SER A 95 7.23 -19.01 -8.30
C SER A 95 8.59 -18.56 -7.76
N THR A 96 9.09 -17.37 -8.20
CA THR A 96 10.43 -16.86 -7.86
C THR A 96 10.45 -15.41 -7.42
N ASP A 97 9.66 -14.54 -8.08
CA ASP A 97 9.84 -13.08 -7.98
C ASP A 97 8.72 -12.41 -7.17
N ASN A 98 7.46 -12.86 -7.39
CA ASN A 98 6.31 -12.22 -6.78
C ASN A 98 5.76 -13.02 -5.59
N TYR A 99 6.47 -12.96 -4.49
CA TYR A 99 6.05 -13.61 -3.24
C TYR A 99 4.77 -13.00 -2.64
N HIS A 100 4.42 -11.76 -2.96
CA HIS A 100 3.19 -11.11 -2.50
C HIS A 100 1.95 -11.85 -3.02
N TYR A 101 1.86 -12.00 -4.34
CA TYR A 101 0.75 -12.73 -4.96
C TYR A 101 0.78 -14.23 -4.60
N ARG A 102 1.97 -14.83 -4.54
CA ARG A 102 2.09 -16.20 -4.05
C ARG A 102 1.52 -16.36 -2.65
N LEU A 103 1.89 -15.49 -1.72
CA LEU A 103 1.37 -15.53 -0.35
C LEU A 103 -0.16 -15.36 -0.32
N THR A 104 -0.69 -14.39 -1.07
CA THR A 104 -2.13 -14.12 -1.14
C THR A 104 -2.91 -15.32 -1.69
N LEU A 105 -2.44 -15.93 -2.76
CA LEU A 105 -3.13 -17.02 -3.46
C LEU A 105 -2.89 -18.40 -2.80
N MET A 106 -1.68 -18.67 -2.36
CA MET A 106 -1.25 -19.97 -1.81
C MET A 106 -1.29 -20.02 -0.28
N GLY A 107 -1.23 -18.86 0.39
CA GLY A 107 -1.15 -18.74 1.85
C GLY A 107 0.21 -19.13 2.43
N ASN A 108 1.26 -19.24 1.60
CA ASN A 108 2.63 -19.54 2.03
C ASN A 108 3.67 -19.00 1.05
N TYR A 109 4.86 -18.76 1.56
CA TYR A 109 6.08 -18.57 0.76
C TYR A 109 6.64 -19.91 0.26
N SER A 110 7.57 -19.86 -0.68
CA SER A 110 8.53 -20.95 -0.97
C SER A 110 9.94 -20.44 -0.71
N ARG A 111 10.93 -21.33 -0.73
CA ARG A 111 12.34 -20.95 -0.59
C ARG A 111 12.79 -20.01 -1.71
N GLU A 112 12.27 -20.20 -2.92
CA GLU A 112 12.59 -19.37 -4.10
C GLU A 112 11.81 -18.07 -4.10
N SER A 113 10.56 -18.08 -3.61
CA SER A 113 9.65 -16.93 -3.62
C SER A 113 9.26 -16.54 -2.20
N CYS A 114 10.10 -15.71 -1.58
CA CYS A 114 9.93 -15.16 -0.24
C CYS A 114 10.65 -13.80 -0.12
N PRO A 115 10.33 -12.99 0.90
CA PRO A 115 11.08 -11.78 1.22
C PRO A 115 12.58 -12.05 1.38
N LEU A 116 13.42 -11.09 1.01
CA LEU A 116 14.88 -11.24 1.04
C LEU A 116 15.41 -11.64 2.41
N TYR A 117 14.86 -11.09 3.49
CA TYR A 117 15.30 -11.40 4.86
C TYR A 117 15.02 -12.85 5.30
N LEU A 118 14.17 -13.58 4.55
CA LEU A 118 13.92 -15.00 4.74
C LEU A 118 14.82 -15.89 3.85
N LYS A 119 15.63 -15.32 2.98
CA LYS A 119 16.66 -16.05 2.23
C LYS A 119 17.78 -16.44 3.20
N GLU A 120 18.38 -17.61 2.99
CA GLU A 120 19.38 -18.17 3.89
C GLU A 120 20.57 -17.23 4.11
N ASP A 121 21.12 -16.67 3.04
CA ASP A 121 22.26 -15.75 3.11
C ASP A 121 21.93 -14.49 3.91
N ALA A 122 20.77 -13.87 3.63
CA ALA A 122 20.32 -12.68 4.34
C ALA A 122 20.03 -12.98 5.82
N PHE A 123 19.38 -14.11 6.10
CA PHE A 123 19.11 -14.56 7.45
C PHE A 123 20.40 -14.76 8.25
N ASN A 124 21.41 -15.41 7.65
CA ASN A 124 22.70 -15.62 8.29
C ASN A 124 23.47 -14.31 8.51
N ALA A 125 23.41 -13.39 7.54
CA ALA A 125 23.97 -12.05 7.68
C ALA A 125 23.33 -11.24 8.82
N LEU A 126 22.00 -11.32 8.96
CA LEU A 126 21.27 -10.65 10.05
C LEU A 126 21.56 -11.26 11.43
N ARG A 127 21.88 -12.55 11.49
CA ARG A 127 22.23 -13.26 12.75
C ARG A 127 23.67 -13.09 13.15
N ALA A 128 24.55 -12.72 12.22
CA ALA A 128 25.99 -12.56 12.52
C ALA A 128 26.20 -11.57 13.69
N ASP A 129 27.27 -11.74 14.43
CA ASP A 129 27.63 -10.90 15.56
C ASP A 129 26.48 -10.67 16.57
N ASN A 130 25.77 -11.73 16.92
CA ASN A 130 24.59 -11.71 17.81
C ASN A 130 23.46 -10.78 17.34
N GLY A 131 23.29 -10.60 16.03
CA GLY A 131 22.24 -9.76 15.47
C GLY A 131 22.55 -8.26 15.47
N LYS A 132 23.81 -7.86 15.62
CA LYS A 132 24.25 -6.47 15.65
C LYS A 132 23.71 -5.63 14.49
N ALA A 133 23.49 -6.24 13.31
CA ALA A 133 22.87 -5.54 12.17
C ALA A 133 21.45 -5.04 12.47
N LEU A 134 20.76 -5.61 13.44
CA LEU A 134 19.42 -5.22 13.86
C LEU A 134 19.38 -4.11 14.90
N ASP A 135 20.52 -3.73 15.48
CA ASP A 135 20.60 -2.65 16.49
C ASP A 135 20.24 -1.27 15.93
N CYS A 136 20.20 -1.13 14.59
CA CYS A 136 19.74 0.09 13.93
C CYS A 136 18.21 0.26 13.97
N PHE A 137 17.43 -0.81 14.23
CA PHE A 137 15.98 -0.72 14.29
C PHE A 137 15.50 -0.14 15.62
N ARG A 138 14.47 0.70 15.53
CA ARG A 138 13.70 1.19 16.67
C ARG A 138 12.22 0.92 16.38
N LEU A 139 11.63 0.00 17.14
CA LEU A 139 10.23 -0.38 16.98
C LEU A 139 9.38 0.42 17.99
N HIS A 140 8.31 1.01 17.49
CA HIS A 140 7.32 1.71 18.28
C HIS A 140 5.95 1.09 18.06
N THR A 141 5.15 0.95 19.10
CA THR A 141 3.76 0.48 19.04
C THR A 141 2.88 1.61 19.59
N ASP A 142 2.67 2.63 18.77
CA ASP A 142 1.93 3.84 19.14
C ASP A 142 1.38 4.52 17.88
N ALA A 143 0.52 5.53 18.04
CA ALA A 143 0.12 6.40 16.94
C ALA A 143 1.34 7.13 16.34
N ILE A 144 1.35 7.29 15.02
CA ILE A 144 2.47 7.94 14.30
C ILE A 144 2.76 9.32 14.89
N VAL A 145 1.72 10.12 15.13
CA VAL A 145 1.85 11.48 15.69
C VAL A 145 2.53 11.46 17.06
N THR A 146 2.23 10.47 17.92
CA THR A 146 2.86 10.33 19.25
C THR A 146 4.36 10.04 19.10
N VAL A 147 4.73 9.12 18.21
CA VAL A 147 6.14 8.80 17.95
C VAL A 147 6.88 10.02 17.39
N LEU A 148 6.29 10.73 16.44
CA LEU A 148 6.88 11.93 15.84
C LEU A 148 7.14 13.02 16.87
N ARG A 149 6.21 13.24 17.81
CA ARG A 149 6.37 14.23 18.91
C ARG A 149 7.60 13.98 19.78
N GLY A 150 8.03 12.72 19.92
CA GLY A 150 9.22 12.32 20.64
C GLY A 150 10.53 12.53 19.88
N LEU A 151 10.49 12.83 18.56
CA LEU A 151 11.66 13.01 17.74
C LEU A 151 12.11 14.48 17.72
N GLN A 152 13.43 14.70 17.54
CA GLN A 152 14.01 16.03 17.41
C GLN A 152 13.68 16.64 16.05
N ASP A 153 13.65 17.98 15.97
CA ASP A 153 13.47 18.74 14.73
C ASP A 153 14.56 18.37 13.72
N GLY A 154 14.15 18.13 12.48
CA GLY A 154 15.07 17.81 11.39
C GLY A 154 15.88 16.52 11.56
N SER A 155 15.46 15.61 12.45
CA SER A 155 16.18 14.37 12.73
C SER A 155 16.00 13.28 11.68
N LEU A 156 14.97 13.36 10.84
CA LEU A 156 14.67 12.37 9.80
C LEU A 156 15.05 12.89 8.42
N THR A 157 15.73 12.06 7.64
CA THR A 157 16.03 12.34 6.23
C THR A 157 15.03 11.74 5.27
N ARG A 158 14.32 10.70 5.71
CA ARG A 158 13.30 9.98 4.91
C ARG A 158 12.17 9.51 5.80
N ALA A 159 10.94 9.60 5.30
CA ALA A 159 9.77 8.94 5.85
C ALA A 159 9.03 8.18 4.75
N ILE A 160 8.53 7.00 5.04
CA ILE A 160 7.75 6.17 4.13
C ILE A 160 6.42 5.87 4.83
N LEU A 161 5.35 6.49 4.37
CA LEU A 161 4.03 6.43 5.01
C LEU A 161 3.09 5.37 4.39
N MET A 162 3.52 4.72 3.30
CA MET A 162 2.69 3.81 2.51
C MET A 162 1.33 4.46 2.15
N ASP A 163 0.22 3.81 2.45
CA ASP A 163 -1.15 4.26 2.17
C ASP A 163 -1.86 4.77 3.44
N HIS A 164 -1.11 5.04 4.50
CA HIS A 164 -1.67 5.48 5.78
C HIS A 164 -2.61 6.69 5.64
N MET A 165 -2.25 7.64 4.80
CA MET A 165 -3.03 8.89 4.63
C MET A 165 -4.35 8.68 3.86
N ASP A 166 -4.52 7.57 3.15
CA ASP A 166 -5.79 7.22 2.50
C ASP A 166 -6.92 6.93 3.52
N TRP A 167 -6.59 6.79 4.79
CA TRP A 167 -7.52 6.46 5.88
C TRP A 167 -8.25 7.67 6.45
N PHE A 168 -7.73 8.88 6.23
CA PHE A 168 -8.29 10.11 6.79
C PHE A 168 -9.42 10.67 5.92
N ASP A 169 -10.32 11.40 6.57
CA ASP A 169 -11.36 12.16 5.89
C ASP A 169 -10.74 13.32 5.10
N PRO A 170 -11.27 13.61 3.89
CA PRO A 170 -10.81 14.74 3.12
C PRO A 170 -10.98 16.07 3.87
N ILE A 171 -9.96 16.94 3.77
CA ILE A 171 -9.96 18.28 4.31
C ILE A 171 -10.10 19.24 3.14
N ASP A 172 -10.97 20.25 3.28
CA ASP A 172 -11.16 21.30 2.28
C ASP A 172 -9.85 22.07 2.09
N ASP A 173 -9.49 22.35 0.82
CA ASP A 173 -8.23 23.02 0.47
C ASP A 173 -8.15 24.46 0.99
N SER A 174 -9.29 25.09 1.31
CA SER A 174 -9.35 26.43 1.90
C SER A 174 -8.96 26.46 3.40
N VAL A 175 -8.99 25.30 4.07
CA VAL A 175 -8.59 25.18 5.48
C VAL A 175 -7.07 25.35 5.59
N PRO A 176 -6.56 26.35 6.32
CA PRO A 176 -5.13 26.55 6.46
C PRO A 176 -4.49 25.41 7.24
N ILE A 177 -3.21 25.14 6.97
CA ILE A 177 -2.45 24.21 7.80
C ILE A 177 -2.29 24.81 9.21
N PRO A 178 -2.53 24.05 10.31
CA PRO A 178 -2.42 24.57 11.66
C PRO A 178 -0.97 24.90 12.04
N THR A 179 -0.82 25.77 13.03
CA THR A 179 0.48 25.94 13.69
C THR A 179 0.86 24.68 14.49
N LEU A 180 2.14 24.52 14.80
CA LEU A 180 2.61 23.40 15.61
C LEU A 180 1.93 23.37 16.99
N GLU A 181 1.71 24.55 17.60
CA GLU A 181 1.02 24.67 18.88
C GLU A 181 -0.43 24.17 18.80
N ALA A 182 -1.18 24.61 17.79
CA ALA A 182 -2.55 24.17 17.54
C ALA A 182 -2.61 22.67 17.24
N ALA A 183 -1.67 22.15 16.41
CA ALA A 183 -1.58 20.74 16.10
C ALA A 183 -1.31 19.83 17.34
N ARG A 184 -0.66 20.37 18.37
CA ARG A 184 -0.37 19.67 19.63
C ARG A 184 -1.47 19.80 20.67
N ASN A 185 -2.40 20.73 20.51
CA ASN A 185 -3.54 20.87 21.39
C ASN A 185 -4.59 19.79 21.08
N GLU A 186 -4.58 18.70 21.83
CA GLU A 186 -5.52 17.58 21.66
C GLU A 186 -6.98 17.93 21.95
N ASN A 187 -7.21 19.03 22.69
CA ASN A 187 -8.55 19.52 22.98
C ASN A 187 -9.15 20.34 21.83
N ASP A 188 -8.34 20.78 20.91
CA ASP A 188 -8.80 21.53 19.72
C ASP A 188 -9.36 20.57 18.66
N LYS A 189 -10.67 20.37 18.68
CA LYS A 189 -11.38 19.48 17.74
C LYS A 189 -11.52 20.09 16.35
N SER A 190 -11.12 21.34 16.13
CA SER A 190 -11.11 21.95 14.80
C SER A 190 -9.91 21.51 13.96
N VAL A 191 -8.85 21.02 14.57
CA VAL A 191 -7.65 20.51 13.88
C VAL A 191 -7.84 19.06 13.51
N ALA A 192 -7.80 18.76 12.22
CA ALA A 192 -7.92 17.41 11.70
C ALA A 192 -6.69 16.54 12.08
N ASP A 193 -6.92 15.26 12.30
CA ASP A 193 -5.86 14.33 12.73
C ASP A 193 -4.72 14.22 11.71
N LEU A 194 -5.03 14.22 10.41
CA LEU A 194 -3.99 14.22 9.37
C LEU A 194 -3.11 15.49 9.46
N ASP A 195 -3.70 16.65 9.69
CA ASP A 195 -2.94 17.90 9.80
C ASP A 195 -2.00 17.89 11.01
N ARG A 196 -2.40 17.27 12.11
CA ARG A 196 -1.52 17.05 13.26
C ARG A 196 -0.29 16.25 12.88
N GLU A 197 -0.48 15.18 12.09
CA GLU A 197 0.65 14.37 11.61
C GLU A 197 1.50 15.12 10.59
N VAL A 198 0.90 15.79 9.61
CA VAL A 198 1.63 16.52 8.56
C VAL A 198 2.52 17.62 9.15
N VAL A 199 2.03 18.34 10.16
CA VAL A 199 2.81 19.38 10.85
C VAL A 199 4.01 18.77 11.61
N GLU A 200 3.81 17.67 12.31
CA GLU A 200 4.91 16.98 13.01
C GLU A 200 5.89 16.36 12.00
N ILE A 201 5.41 15.78 10.90
CA ILE A 201 6.29 15.31 9.81
C ILE A 201 7.13 16.47 9.25
N ALA A 202 6.50 17.63 9.01
CA ALA A 202 7.21 18.81 8.54
C ALA A 202 8.29 19.31 9.52
N ARG A 203 8.08 19.16 10.82
CA ARG A 203 9.05 19.49 11.86
C ARG A 203 10.24 18.54 11.88
N VAL A 204 9.95 17.22 11.85
CA VAL A 204 11.00 16.19 12.03
C VAL A 204 11.79 15.89 10.77
N ILE A 205 11.24 16.15 9.58
CA ILE A 205 11.97 15.97 8.32
C ILE A 205 12.98 17.12 8.13
N ALA A 206 14.26 16.77 7.97
CA ALA A 206 15.31 17.73 7.66
C ALA A 206 15.06 18.48 6.34
N LYS A 207 15.55 19.71 6.21
CA LYS A 207 15.54 20.42 4.93
C LYS A 207 16.21 19.59 3.83
N GLY A 208 15.59 19.46 2.68
CA GLY A 208 16.02 18.57 1.60
C GLY A 208 15.70 17.09 1.83
N GLY A 209 15.22 16.72 3.02
CA GLY A 209 14.69 15.40 3.30
C GLY A 209 13.37 15.13 2.57
N ALA A 210 12.91 13.89 2.53
CA ALA A 210 11.77 13.52 1.72
C ALA A 210 10.80 12.57 2.42
N VAL A 211 9.52 12.77 2.13
CA VAL A 211 8.42 11.88 2.49
C VAL A 211 7.94 11.15 1.25
N PHE A 212 7.66 9.86 1.37
CA PHE A 212 7.15 9.03 0.29
C PHE A 212 5.86 8.36 0.70
N TRP A 213 4.91 8.27 -0.22
CA TRP A 213 3.66 7.55 -0.01
C TRP A 213 3.14 6.90 -1.28
N ARG A 214 2.23 5.96 -1.09
CA ARG A 214 1.40 5.34 -2.12
C ARG A 214 -0.05 5.65 -1.84
N SER A 215 -0.87 5.70 -2.87
CA SER A 215 -2.30 5.97 -2.72
C SER A 215 -3.14 5.12 -3.68
N ALA A 216 -4.35 4.80 -3.25
CA ALA A 216 -5.38 4.22 -4.10
C ALA A 216 -5.88 5.21 -5.17
N ALA A 217 -5.72 6.52 -4.94
CA ALA A 217 -6.00 7.58 -5.91
C ALA A 217 -4.80 7.89 -6.80
N LYS A 218 -5.03 8.33 -8.03
CA LYS A 218 -3.99 8.90 -8.90
C LYS A 218 -3.53 10.26 -8.39
N TYR A 219 -4.48 11.04 -7.87
CA TYR A 219 -4.28 12.41 -7.40
C TYR A 219 -4.81 12.55 -5.98
N PRO A 220 -4.08 12.07 -4.96
CA PRO A 220 -4.55 12.09 -3.60
C PRO A 220 -4.68 13.51 -3.06
N TRP A 221 -5.85 13.83 -2.49
CA TRP A 221 -6.22 15.14 -1.97
C TRP A 221 -5.23 15.69 -0.94
N TYR A 222 -4.69 14.83 -0.10
CA TYR A 222 -3.77 15.22 0.97
C TYR A 222 -2.38 15.69 0.47
N SER A 223 -2.08 15.52 -0.82
CA SER A 223 -0.88 16.12 -1.43
C SER A 223 -0.82 17.63 -1.18
N LYS A 224 -1.98 18.31 -1.20
CA LYS A 224 -2.11 19.74 -0.90
C LYS A 224 -1.71 20.07 0.53
N ARG A 225 -2.02 19.20 1.50
CA ARG A 225 -1.66 19.42 2.92
C ARG A 225 -0.15 19.46 3.10
N PHE A 226 0.60 18.58 2.41
CA PHE A 226 2.06 18.63 2.41
C PHE A 226 2.61 19.89 1.75
N GLU A 227 2.02 20.37 0.64
CA GLU A 227 2.43 21.64 0.03
C GLU A 227 2.26 22.81 1.00
N LEU A 228 1.11 22.89 1.67
CA LEU A 228 0.83 23.93 2.67
C LEU A 228 1.78 23.83 3.88
N ALA A 229 2.26 22.65 4.22
CA ALA A 229 3.24 22.41 5.28
C ALA A 229 4.69 22.68 4.84
N GLY A 230 4.94 23.18 3.64
CA GLY A 230 6.26 23.59 3.15
C GLY A 230 7.05 22.44 2.50
N PHE A 231 6.36 21.56 1.78
CA PHE A 231 6.99 20.57 0.92
C PHE A 231 6.77 20.87 -0.56
N LYS A 232 7.72 20.50 -1.40
CA LYS A 232 7.53 20.40 -2.84
C LYS A 232 7.06 18.98 -3.15
N VAL A 233 5.80 18.83 -3.55
CA VAL A 233 5.17 17.54 -3.86
C VAL A 233 5.23 17.26 -5.36
N ALA A 234 5.54 16.01 -5.71
CA ALA A 234 5.49 15.56 -7.10
C ALA A 234 5.17 14.05 -7.16
N PRO A 235 4.43 13.60 -8.18
CA PRO A 235 4.30 12.17 -8.47
C PRO A 235 5.65 11.62 -8.93
N VAL A 236 6.01 10.46 -8.40
CA VAL A 236 7.13 9.64 -8.90
C VAL A 236 6.60 8.72 -9.99
N HIS A 237 5.39 8.17 -9.77
CA HIS A 237 4.70 7.34 -10.74
C HIS A 237 3.18 7.42 -10.55
N ILE A 238 2.46 7.53 -11.65
CA ILE A 238 1.00 7.41 -11.72
C ILE A 238 0.69 6.19 -12.59
N ARG A 239 -0.15 5.27 -12.09
CA ARG A 239 -0.49 4.04 -12.79
C ARG A 239 -1.23 4.34 -14.10
N GLU A 240 -0.68 3.83 -15.18
CA GLU A 240 -1.34 3.78 -16.48
C GLU A 240 -2.10 2.45 -16.62
N THR A 241 -3.20 2.48 -17.37
CA THR A 241 -3.97 1.25 -17.66
C THR A 241 -3.08 0.18 -18.28
N GLY A 242 -3.12 -1.02 -17.72
CA GLY A 242 -2.34 -2.17 -18.18
C GLY A 242 -0.85 -2.15 -17.81
N LYS A 243 -0.36 -1.09 -17.14
CA LYS A 243 1.04 -0.99 -16.67
C LYS A 243 1.10 -1.02 -15.14
N PRO A 244 1.71 -2.04 -14.53
CA PRO A 244 1.83 -2.10 -13.08
C PRO A 244 2.89 -1.13 -12.57
N ILE A 245 2.64 -0.54 -11.40
CA ILE A 245 3.61 0.30 -10.68
C ILE A 245 4.71 -0.57 -10.06
N ASP A 246 4.31 -1.69 -9.48
CA ASP A 246 5.20 -2.62 -8.77
C ASP A 246 4.62 -4.04 -8.74
N ASN A 247 5.23 -4.92 -7.94
CA ASN A 247 4.81 -6.32 -7.83
C ASN A 247 3.49 -6.52 -7.06
N VAL A 248 3.00 -5.54 -6.31
CA VAL A 248 1.72 -5.58 -5.60
C VAL A 248 0.62 -4.95 -6.45
N ASN A 249 0.91 -3.81 -7.06
CA ASN A 249 0.06 -3.05 -7.97
C ASN A 249 -1.33 -2.67 -7.42
N MET A 250 -1.45 -2.58 -6.08
CA MET A 250 -2.72 -2.20 -5.44
C MET A 250 -2.96 -0.68 -5.46
N TYR A 251 -1.90 0.11 -5.60
CA TYR A 251 -1.97 1.57 -5.54
C TYR A 251 -2.00 2.16 -6.94
N ALA A 252 -2.70 3.29 -7.08
CA ALA A 252 -2.82 4.02 -8.34
C ALA A 252 -1.68 5.03 -8.52
N SER A 253 -0.99 5.42 -7.44
CA SER A 253 0.11 6.40 -7.50
C SER A 253 1.19 6.16 -6.46
N PHE A 254 2.36 6.73 -6.74
CA PHE A 254 3.51 6.84 -5.84
C PHE A 254 4.03 8.27 -5.89
N TYR A 255 4.12 8.92 -4.75
CA TYR A 255 4.49 10.32 -4.58
C TYR A 255 5.73 10.51 -3.74
N LYS A 256 6.38 11.65 -3.95
CA LYS A 256 7.49 12.18 -3.15
C LYS A 256 7.21 13.63 -2.81
N ALA A 257 7.38 13.98 -1.54
CA ALA A 257 7.38 15.35 -1.04
C ALA A 257 8.77 15.69 -0.48
N VAL A 258 9.39 16.76 -0.95
CA VAL A 258 10.72 17.22 -0.49
C VAL A 258 10.55 18.43 0.40
N ARG A 259 11.13 18.41 1.59
CA ARG A 259 11.08 19.54 2.54
C ARG A 259 11.91 20.72 2.01
N LEU A 260 11.28 21.90 1.91
CA LEU A 260 11.89 23.14 1.46
C LEU A 260 12.72 23.83 2.54
#